data_d645d405fa5f1a280b8191e4381f3151
#
_entry.id   d645d405fa5f1a280b8191e4381f3151
#
_cell.length_a   1.000
_cell.length_b   1.000
_cell.length_c   1.000
_cell.angle_alpha   90.00
_cell.angle_beta   90.00
_cell.angle_gamma   90.00
#
_symmetry.space_group_name_H-M   'P 1'
#
loop_
_entity.id
_entity.type
_entity.pdbx_description
1 polymer ?
#
loop_
_entity_poly.entity_id
_entity_poly.type
_entity_poly.pdbx_seq_one_letter_code
_entity_poly.pdbx_strand_id
1 'polypeptide(L)'
;MRLFIFILSLLFPFLPTSAQPKHEVRAAWVTAVYGLDWPRTRATTPQTIRKQKEELTDILDKLKAANFNTVLFQTRTRGDVLYTSAIEPFNSILTGKTGGNPGYDPLAFAIEECHKRGMECHAWFVTFPLGTEKSVKEQGKLSVVKKKPKLCKRHNGEWYLDPGVPETADYILSLVKEIVNGYDIDGIHFDYIRYPEEAKKFPDKALYNNCLLYTSP
;
A
#
# COMPACT_ATOMS: atom_id res chain seq x y z
N MET A 1 23.96 -4.39 -67.42
CA MET A 1 23.45 -3.44 -66.44
C MET A 1 22.34 -4.01 -65.52
N ARG A 2 22.26 -5.32 -65.34
CA ARG A 2 21.29 -6.00 -64.42
C ARG A 2 21.93 -6.75 -63.24
N LEU A 3 23.27 -6.82 -63.16
CA LEU A 3 23.99 -7.58 -62.12
C LEU A 3 24.42 -6.68 -60.94
N PHE A 4 24.40 -5.36 -61.09
CA PHE A 4 24.85 -4.42 -60.05
C PHE A 4 23.78 -4.07 -59.00
N ILE A 5 22.49 -4.37 -59.30
CA ILE A 5 21.39 -4.04 -58.37
C ILE A 5 21.21 -5.12 -57.30
N PHE A 6 21.65 -6.35 -57.54
CA PHE A 6 21.49 -7.46 -56.59
C PHE A 6 22.55 -7.48 -55.47
N ILE A 7 23.68 -6.80 -55.63
CA ILE A 7 24.75 -6.76 -54.63
C ILE A 7 24.53 -5.65 -53.61
N LEU A 8 23.74 -4.64 -53.93
CA LEU A 8 23.47 -3.51 -53.00
C LEU A 8 22.41 -3.85 -51.93
N SER A 9 21.60 -4.89 -52.15
CA SER A 9 20.61 -5.34 -51.15
C SER A 9 21.20 -6.28 -50.09
N LEU A 10 22.41 -6.78 -50.28
CA LEU A 10 23.12 -7.66 -49.34
C LEU A 10 24.05 -6.90 -48.39
N LEU A 11 24.18 -5.58 -48.54
CA LEU A 11 25.01 -4.71 -47.71
C LEU A 11 24.22 -3.85 -46.70
N PHE A 12 22.92 -4.17 -46.47
CA PHE A 12 22.28 -3.65 -45.28
C PHE A 12 22.87 -4.40 -44.07
N PRO A 13 23.76 -3.76 -43.29
CA PRO A 13 24.20 -4.37 -42.07
C PRO A 13 22.94 -4.63 -41.24
N PHE A 14 22.81 -5.84 -40.70
CA PHE A 14 21.99 -6.11 -39.56
C PHE A 14 22.45 -5.13 -38.49
N LEU A 15 21.85 -3.94 -38.43
CA LEU A 15 21.97 -3.07 -37.28
C LEU A 15 21.41 -3.91 -36.13
N PRO A 16 22.23 -4.27 -35.14
CA PRO A 16 21.66 -4.90 -33.95
C PRO A 16 20.64 -3.90 -33.44
N THR A 17 19.37 -4.22 -33.58
CA THR A 17 18.33 -3.56 -32.80
C THR A 17 18.70 -3.88 -31.36
N SER A 18 19.45 -2.99 -30.74
CA SER A 18 19.65 -2.97 -29.32
C SER A 18 18.25 -2.75 -28.73
N ALA A 19 17.56 -3.87 -28.52
CA ALA A 19 16.37 -3.84 -27.70
C ALA A 19 16.87 -3.34 -26.34
N GLN A 20 16.54 -2.10 -25.98
CA GLN A 20 16.76 -1.63 -24.62
C GLN A 20 16.19 -2.70 -23.70
N PRO A 21 16.95 -3.13 -22.68
CA PRO A 21 16.42 -4.07 -21.70
C PRO A 21 15.14 -3.42 -21.15
N LYS A 22 14.00 -3.99 -21.50
CA LYS A 22 12.72 -3.55 -20.94
C LYS A 22 12.77 -3.93 -19.46
N HIS A 23 13.01 -2.94 -18.61
CA HIS A 23 12.73 -3.05 -17.19
C HIS A 23 11.21 -3.04 -17.04
N GLU A 24 10.61 -4.19 -17.31
CA GLU A 24 9.17 -4.35 -17.17
C GLU A 24 8.85 -4.59 -15.71
N VAL A 25 8.00 -3.73 -15.12
CA VAL A 25 7.45 -3.93 -13.79
C VAL A 25 6.25 -4.88 -13.90
N ARG A 26 6.37 -6.06 -13.30
CA ARG A 26 5.28 -7.03 -13.13
C ARG A 26 4.93 -7.09 -11.66
N ALA A 27 3.96 -6.25 -11.27
CA ALA A 27 3.58 -6.05 -9.88
C ALA A 27 2.26 -6.72 -9.53
N ALA A 28 2.14 -7.20 -8.29
CA ALA A 28 0.90 -7.71 -7.73
C ALA A 28 0.58 -6.99 -6.41
N TRP A 29 -0.69 -6.64 -6.21
CA TRP A 29 -1.19 -6.20 -4.91
C TRP A 29 -1.48 -7.40 -4.03
N VAL A 30 -1.00 -7.34 -2.78
CA VAL A 30 -1.33 -8.30 -1.73
C VAL A 30 -2.13 -7.55 -0.67
N THR A 31 -3.44 -7.78 -0.64
CA THR A 31 -4.35 -7.06 0.25
C THR A 31 -4.59 -7.80 1.57
N ALA A 32 -4.71 -7.02 2.64
CA ALA A 32 -5.13 -7.51 3.95
C ALA A 32 -6.61 -7.24 4.25
N VAL A 33 -7.28 -6.44 3.41
CA VAL A 33 -8.70 -6.09 3.61
C VAL A 33 -9.54 -7.35 3.59
N TYR A 34 -10.30 -7.57 4.67
CA TYR A 34 -11.14 -8.76 4.90
C TYR A 34 -10.40 -10.10 4.83
N GLY A 35 -9.06 -10.12 4.84
CA GLY A 35 -8.27 -11.34 4.67
C GLY A 35 -8.42 -11.97 3.28
N LEU A 36 -8.69 -11.17 2.25
CA LEU A 36 -8.90 -11.67 0.88
C LEU A 36 -7.68 -12.43 0.37
N ASP A 37 -6.49 -11.84 0.51
CA ASP A 37 -5.26 -12.51 0.13
C ASP A 37 -4.54 -13.03 1.37
N TRP A 38 -4.25 -12.14 2.33
CA TRP A 38 -3.48 -12.43 3.53
C TRP A 38 -3.82 -11.44 4.66
N PRO A 39 -3.79 -11.87 5.98
CA PRO A 39 -3.68 -13.25 6.43
C PRO A 39 -5.04 -13.94 6.51
N ARG A 40 -5.04 -15.26 6.40
CA ARG A 40 -6.21 -16.11 6.67
C ARG A 40 -6.22 -16.65 8.08
N THR A 41 -5.03 -16.86 8.65
CA THR A 41 -4.82 -17.32 10.02
C THR A 41 -4.52 -16.15 10.94
N ARG A 42 -5.15 -16.10 12.13
CA ARG A 42 -4.86 -15.10 13.17
C ARG A 42 -3.68 -15.55 14.01
N ALA A 43 -2.66 -14.67 14.14
CA ALA A 43 -1.46 -14.91 14.92
C ALA A 43 -1.75 -14.72 16.43
N THR A 44 -2.06 -15.79 17.13
CA THR A 44 -2.38 -15.79 18.58
C THR A 44 -1.55 -16.78 19.38
N THR A 45 -0.90 -17.72 18.71
CA THR A 45 0.01 -18.72 19.30
C THR A 45 1.26 -18.87 18.42
N PRO A 46 2.36 -19.45 18.93
CA PRO A 46 3.55 -19.70 18.11
C PRO A 46 3.28 -20.51 16.84
N GLN A 47 2.31 -21.44 16.90
CA GLN A 47 1.93 -22.24 15.72
C GLN A 47 1.17 -21.40 14.70
N THR A 48 0.21 -20.58 15.13
CA THR A 48 -0.56 -19.73 14.24
C THR A 48 0.28 -18.58 13.67
N ILE A 49 1.29 -18.10 14.40
CA ILE A 49 2.28 -17.15 13.89
C ILE A 49 3.06 -17.78 12.73
N ARG A 50 3.59 -19.00 12.91
CA ARG A 50 4.28 -19.71 11.83
C ARG A 50 3.38 -19.90 10.61
N LYS A 51 2.15 -20.38 10.82
CA LYS A 51 1.18 -20.57 9.75
C LYS A 51 0.86 -19.27 9.00
N GLN A 52 0.67 -18.17 9.72
CA GLN A 52 0.43 -16.86 9.09
C GLN A 52 1.61 -16.42 8.22
N LYS A 53 2.85 -16.68 8.65
CA LYS A 53 4.06 -16.43 7.87
C LYS A 53 4.15 -17.35 6.65
N GLU A 54 3.86 -18.64 6.80
CA GLU A 54 3.84 -19.61 5.71
C GLU A 54 2.81 -19.22 4.63
N GLU A 55 1.64 -18.75 5.02
CA GLU A 55 0.63 -18.24 4.07
C GLU A 55 1.18 -17.12 3.18
N LEU A 56 1.98 -16.19 3.73
CA LEU A 56 2.59 -15.12 2.94
C LEU A 56 3.69 -15.65 2.04
N THR A 57 4.57 -16.51 2.54
CA THR A 57 5.64 -17.11 1.73
C THR A 57 5.08 -17.92 0.56
N ASP A 58 3.99 -18.65 0.76
CA ASP A 58 3.30 -19.40 -0.32
C ASP A 58 2.75 -18.46 -1.42
N ILE A 59 2.25 -17.29 -1.05
CA ILE A 59 1.82 -16.27 -2.01
C ILE A 59 3.01 -15.75 -2.80
N LEU A 60 4.09 -15.40 -2.11
CA LEU A 60 5.31 -14.85 -2.73
C LEU A 60 5.98 -15.88 -3.66
N ASP A 61 6.01 -17.15 -3.29
CA ASP A 61 6.52 -18.23 -4.13
C ASP A 61 5.73 -18.38 -5.43
N LYS A 62 4.41 -18.32 -5.36
CA LYS A 62 3.53 -18.35 -6.54
C LYS A 62 3.74 -17.13 -7.44
N LEU A 63 3.87 -15.94 -6.86
CA LEU A 63 4.15 -14.71 -7.61
C LEU A 63 5.51 -14.81 -8.31
N LYS A 64 6.53 -15.27 -7.61
CA LYS A 64 7.86 -15.47 -8.18
C LYS A 64 7.85 -16.49 -9.32
N ALA A 65 7.17 -17.63 -9.14
CA ALA A 65 7.02 -18.66 -10.16
C ALA A 65 6.28 -18.14 -11.41
N ALA A 66 5.39 -17.17 -11.24
CA ALA A 66 4.69 -16.47 -12.33
C ALA A 66 5.47 -15.26 -12.89
N ASN A 67 6.78 -15.13 -12.55
CA ASN A 67 7.67 -14.06 -12.99
C ASN A 67 7.27 -12.65 -12.54
N PHE A 68 6.55 -12.47 -11.44
CA PHE A 68 6.38 -11.18 -10.81
C PHE A 68 7.70 -10.72 -10.19
N ASN A 69 7.96 -9.43 -10.22
CA ASN A 69 9.19 -8.82 -9.70
C ASN A 69 8.94 -7.71 -8.67
N THR A 70 7.69 -7.35 -8.43
CA THR A 70 7.30 -6.30 -7.48
C THR A 70 6.03 -6.71 -6.75
N VAL A 71 6.01 -6.50 -5.44
CA VAL A 71 4.85 -6.74 -4.58
C VAL A 71 4.42 -5.43 -3.93
N LEU A 72 3.16 -5.05 -4.09
CA LEU A 72 2.53 -3.94 -3.40
C LEU A 72 1.85 -4.52 -2.15
N PHE A 73 2.59 -4.55 -1.04
CA PHE A 73 2.12 -5.13 0.22
C PHE A 73 1.32 -4.10 1.01
N GLN A 74 0.07 -4.43 1.34
CA GLN A 74 -0.79 -3.50 2.08
C GLN A 74 -0.28 -3.28 3.50
N THR A 75 0.28 -2.10 3.77
CA THR A 75 0.88 -1.72 5.04
C THR A 75 -0.05 -0.90 5.91
N ARG A 76 -0.89 -0.08 5.30
CA ARG A 76 -1.93 0.70 5.97
C ARG A 76 -3.26 0.48 5.29
N THR A 77 -4.28 0.16 6.07
CA THR A 77 -5.62 -0.12 5.56
C THR A 77 -6.57 1.07 5.80
N ARG A 78 -7.20 1.17 6.96
CA ARG A 78 -8.21 2.20 7.26
C ARG A 78 -8.01 2.78 8.68
N GLY A 79 -6.91 3.50 8.87
CA GLY A 79 -6.52 4.05 10.19
C GLY A 79 -5.93 2.99 11.12
N ASP A 80 -5.39 1.94 10.55
CA ASP A 80 -4.66 0.86 11.19
C ASP A 80 -3.62 0.27 10.23
N VAL A 81 -2.64 -0.42 10.76
CA VAL A 81 -1.43 -0.80 10.04
C VAL A 81 -1.05 -2.27 10.21
N LEU A 82 -0.19 -2.76 9.32
CA LEU A 82 0.41 -4.08 9.33
C LEU A 82 1.92 -4.03 9.60
N TYR A 83 2.35 -3.07 10.39
CA TYR A 83 3.74 -2.92 10.84
C TYR A 83 3.76 -2.35 12.26
N THR A 84 4.92 -2.37 12.91
CA THR A 84 5.07 -1.80 14.26
C THR A 84 5.08 -0.28 14.19
N SER A 85 3.96 0.34 14.56
CA SER A 85 3.77 1.79 14.54
C SER A 85 3.54 2.35 15.94
N ALA A 86 4.12 3.53 16.20
CA ALA A 86 3.82 4.33 17.39
C ALA A 86 2.55 5.20 17.24
N ILE A 87 2.02 5.32 16.02
CA ILE A 87 0.97 6.28 15.65
C ILE A 87 -0.38 5.58 15.53
N GLU A 88 -0.48 4.53 14.69
CA GLU A 88 -1.70 3.78 14.42
C GLU A 88 -1.61 2.34 14.97
N PRO A 89 -2.76 1.75 15.37
CA PRO A 89 -2.77 0.41 15.94
C PRO A 89 -2.56 -0.66 14.88
N PHE A 90 -2.09 -1.85 15.27
CA PHE A 90 -2.17 -3.03 14.44
C PHE A 90 -3.61 -3.31 13.99
N ASN A 91 -3.77 -3.67 12.72
CA ASN A 91 -5.05 -4.10 12.18
C ASN A 91 -5.51 -5.40 12.86
N SER A 92 -6.82 -5.45 13.18
CA SER A 92 -7.44 -6.62 13.82
C SER A 92 -7.35 -7.90 13.02
N ILE A 93 -7.11 -7.83 11.70
CA ILE A 93 -6.98 -9.01 10.85
C ILE A 93 -5.82 -9.91 11.30
N LEU A 94 -4.76 -9.32 11.85
CA LEU A 94 -3.57 -10.05 12.27
C LEU A 94 -3.83 -11.00 13.44
N THR A 95 -4.63 -10.55 14.42
CA THR A 95 -4.83 -11.28 15.70
C THR A 95 -6.28 -11.49 16.09
N GLY A 96 -7.22 -10.85 15.38
CA GLY A 96 -8.64 -10.79 15.74
C GLY A 96 -8.99 -9.63 16.67
N LYS A 97 -7.99 -8.80 17.07
CA LYS A 97 -8.17 -7.67 17.97
C LYS A 97 -7.38 -6.46 17.48
N THR A 98 -8.02 -5.30 17.40
CA THR A 98 -7.35 -4.03 17.05
C THR A 98 -6.25 -3.72 18.04
N GLY A 99 -5.05 -3.39 17.54
CA GLY A 99 -3.86 -3.16 18.35
C GLY A 99 -3.24 -4.41 18.97
N GLY A 100 -3.79 -5.60 18.67
CA GLY A 100 -3.19 -6.86 19.10
C GLY A 100 -1.85 -7.09 18.41
N ASN A 101 -0.79 -7.35 19.20
CA ASN A 101 0.54 -7.64 18.68
C ASN A 101 0.58 -9.07 18.12
N PRO A 102 0.91 -9.27 16.83
CA PRO A 102 1.00 -10.60 16.22
C PRO A 102 2.26 -11.39 16.64
N GLY A 103 3.15 -10.82 17.45
CA GLY A 103 4.40 -11.45 17.88
C GLY A 103 5.54 -11.37 16.86
N TYR A 104 5.37 -10.62 15.79
CA TYR A 104 6.38 -10.28 14.79
C TYR A 104 5.96 -9.02 14.05
N ASP A 105 6.85 -8.45 13.23
CA ASP A 105 6.52 -7.32 12.35
C ASP A 105 6.16 -7.83 10.95
N PRO A 106 4.89 -7.68 10.52
CA PRO A 106 4.45 -8.18 9.22
C PRO A 106 5.13 -7.52 8.03
N LEU A 107 5.39 -6.20 8.09
CA LEU A 107 6.05 -5.48 6.99
C LEU A 107 7.52 -5.88 6.88
N ALA A 108 8.25 -5.92 8.00
CA ALA A 108 9.64 -6.36 8.00
C ALA A 108 9.77 -7.78 7.42
N PHE A 109 8.86 -8.68 7.81
CA PHE A 109 8.83 -10.04 7.30
C PHE A 109 8.51 -10.08 5.80
N ALA A 110 7.56 -9.28 5.32
CA ALA A 110 7.22 -9.22 3.89
C ALA A 110 8.40 -8.74 3.05
N ILE A 111 9.10 -7.69 3.50
CA ILE A 111 10.30 -7.15 2.83
C ILE A 111 11.39 -8.22 2.73
N GLU A 112 11.73 -8.84 3.86
CA GLU A 112 12.75 -9.90 3.92
C GLU A 112 12.43 -11.03 2.93
N GLU A 113 11.18 -11.50 2.92
CA GLU A 113 10.76 -12.60 2.06
C GLU A 113 10.66 -12.21 0.57
N CYS A 114 10.30 -10.96 0.25
CA CYS A 114 10.37 -10.44 -1.12
C CYS A 114 11.82 -10.37 -1.61
N HIS A 115 12.72 -9.78 -0.82
CA HIS A 115 14.14 -9.64 -1.17
C HIS A 115 14.85 -10.98 -1.34
N LYS A 116 14.56 -11.98 -0.50
CA LYS A 116 15.06 -13.36 -0.68
C LYS A 116 14.71 -13.95 -2.05
N ARG A 117 13.62 -13.52 -2.64
CA ARG A 117 13.13 -13.95 -3.97
C ARG A 117 13.56 -13.04 -5.11
N GLY A 118 14.34 -11.99 -4.83
CA GLY A 118 14.72 -10.96 -5.80
C GLY A 118 13.48 -10.23 -6.35
N MET A 119 12.54 -9.91 -5.47
CA MET A 119 11.37 -9.08 -5.76
C MET A 119 11.42 -7.80 -4.91
N GLU A 120 11.00 -6.69 -5.48
CA GLU A 120 10.78 -5.44 -4.75
C GLU A 120 9.54 -5.55 -3.86
N CYS A 121 9.59 -4.93 -2.67
CA CYS A 121 8.47 -4.80 -1.75
C CYS A 121 8.10 -3.32 -1.56
N HIS A 122 6.98 -2.92 -2.10
CA HIS A 122 6.46 -1.57 -1.98
C HIS A 122 5.36 -1.52 -0.91
N ALA A 123 5.44 -0.55 -0.01
CA ALA A 123 4.42 -0.32 0.99
C ALA A 123 3.15 0.26 0.35
N TRP A 124 2.08 -0.53 0.27
CA TRP A 124 0.78 -0.05 -0.19
C TRP A 124 0.05 0.66 0.95
N PHE A 125 -0.13 1.95 0.81
CA PHE A 125 -0.61 2.87 1.82
C PHE A 125 -1.95 3.48 1.41
N VAL A 126 -3.06 3.05 2.04
CA VAL A 126 -4.39 3.66 1.86
C VAL A 126 -4.42 4.98 2.63
N THR A 127 -4.58 6.11 1.92
CA THR A 127 -4.24 7.44 2.44
C THR A 127 -5.34 8.06 3.29
N PHE A 128 -6.51 8.36 2.74
CA PHE A 128 -7.53 9.13 3.46
C PHE A 128 -8.60 8.28 4.17
N PRO A 129 -9.03 7.11 3.68
CA PRO A 129 -10.06 6.33 4.35
C PRO A 129 -9.67 5.88 5.76
N LEU A 130 -10.62 5.99 6.70
CA LEU A 130 -10.50 5.54 8.10
C LEU A 130 -11.51 4.44 8.45
N GLY A 131 -12.39 4.09 7.50
CA GLY A 131 -13.34 3.00 7.63
C GLY A 131 -14.73 3.40 8.11
N THR A 132 -15.54 2.38 8.31
CA THR A 132 -16.95 2.54 8.69
C THR A 132 -17.10 2.96 10.17
N GLU A 133 -18.29 3.44 10.53
CA GLU A 133 -18.64 3.71 11.94
C GLU A 133 -18.42 2.48 12.83
N LYS A 134 -18.70 1.28 12.30
CA LYS A 134 -18.48 0.02 13.02
C LYS A 134 -16.99 -0.21 13.29
N SER A 135 -16.14 -0.07 12.27
CA SER A 135 -14.68 -0.27 12.45
C SER A 135 -14.07 0.75 13.41
N VAL A 136 -14.50 2.02 13.35
CA VAL A 136 -14.08 3.07 14.29
C VAL A 136 -14.49 2.74 15.73
N LYS A 137 -15.68 2.19 15.94
CA LYS A 137 -16.13 1.72 17.26
C LYS A 137 -15.30 0.53 17.78
N GLU A 138 -14.98 -0.42 16.91
CA GLU A 138 -14.13 -1.57 17.23
C GLU A 138 -12.70 -1.14 17.57
N GLN A 139 -12.14 -0.14 16.89
CA GLN A 139 -10.85 0.47 17.24
C GLN A 139 -10.90 1.22 18.58
N GLY A 140 -12.06 1.71 19.00
CA GLY A 140 -12.28 2.37 20.26
C GLY A 140 -11.37 3.60 20.47
N LYS A 141 -10.66 3.65 21.60
CA LYS A 141 -9.72 4.75 21.92
C LYS A 141 -8.49 4.77 21.01
N LEU A 142 -8.19 3.71 20.29
CA LEU A 142 -7.05 3.62 19.38
C LEU A 142 -7.34 4.28 18.02
N SER A 143 -8.60 4.48 17.69
CA SER A 143 -9.03 5.10 16.42
C SER A 143 -8.46 6.50 16.23
N VAL A 144 -8.02 6.80 15.03
CA VAL A 144 -7.62 8.15 14.60
C VAL A 144 -8.75 9.15 14.80
N VAL A 145 -9.99 8.75 14.52
CA VAL A 145 -11.19 9.59 14.73
C VAL A 145 -11.33 10.03 16.19
N LYS A 146 -10.94 9.20 17.15
CA LYS A 146 -10.97 9.53 18.58
C LYS A 146 -9.75 10.33 19.04
N LYS A 147 -8.57 9.99 18.51
CA LYS A 147 -7.32 10.67 18.88
C LYS A 147 -7.17 12.06 18.23
N LYS A 148 -7.64 12.20 17.00
CA LYS A 148 -7.46 13.41 16.17
C LYS A 148 -8.74 13.80 15.44
N PRO A 149 -9.84 14.08 16.17
CA PRO A 149 -11.16 14.31 15.56
C PRO A 149 -11.20 15.51 14.61
N LYS A 150 -10.32 16.51 14.82
CA LYS A 150 -10.21 17.67 13.94
C LYS A 150 -9.75 17.34 12.52
N LEU A 151 -8.99 16.24 12.35
CA LEU A 151 -8.51 15.78 11.04
C LEU A 151 -9.55 14.94 10.30
N CYS A 152 -10.68 14.62 10.91
CA CYS A 152 -11.57 13.59 10.42
C CYS A 152 -12.94 14.14 10.03
N LYS A 153 -13.48 13.64 8.93
CA LYS A 153 -14.84 13.91 8.46
C LYS A 153 -15.58 12.61 8.18
N ARG A 154 -16.88 12.64 8.41
CA ARG A 154 -17.77 11.55 8.03
C ARG A 154 -18.48 11.87 6.74
N HIS A 155 -18.47 10.93 5.80
CA HIS A 155 -19.12 11.04 4.51
C HIS A 155 -19.68 9.69 4.08
N ASN A 156 -20.93 9.62 3.64
CA ASN A 156 -21.60 8.41 3.17
C ASN A 156 -21.43 7.18 4.09
N GLY A 157 -21.49 7.40 5.42
CA GLY A 157 -21.38 6.32 6.42
C GLY A 157 -19.95 5.87 6.76
N GLU A 158 -18.95 6.42 6.11
CA GLU A 158 -17.54 6.16 6.38
C GLU A 158 -16.80 7.40 6.90
N TRP A 159 -15.67 7.17 7.57
CA TRP A 159 -14.80 8.21 8.08
C TRP A 159 -13.57 8.36 7.17
N TYR A 160 -13.14 9.60 7.01
CA TYR A 160 -11.99 9.98 6.20
C TYR A 160 -11.12 11.00 6.94
N LEU A 161 -9.82 10.98 6.67
CA LEU A 161 -8.98 12.14 6.90
C LEU A 161 -9.42 13.25 5.93
N ASP A 162 -9.53 14.48 6.44
CA ASP A 162 -9.93 15.65 5.65
C ASP A 162 -8.69 16.23 4.95
N PRO A 163 -8.59 16.13 3.62
CA PRO A 163 -7.45 16.67 2.89
C PRO A 163 -7.38 18.21 2.91
N GLY A 164 -8.48 18.88 3.24
CA GLY A 164 -8.53 20.35 3.38
C GLY A 164 -7.89 20.86 4.68
N VAL A 165 -7.62 19.98 5.65
CA VAL A 165 -6.94 20.34 6.91
C VAL A 165 -5.43 20.20 6.73
N PRO A 166 -4.62 21.29 6.84
CA PRO A 166 -3.18 21.23 6.64
C PRO A 166 -2.46 20.18 7.49
N GLU A 167 -2.87 20.01 8.74
CA GLU A 167 -2.29 19.03 9.67
C GLU A 167 -2.55 17.57 9.25
N THR A 168 -3.46 17.33 8.31
CA THR A 168 -3.66 16.02 7.70
C THR A 168 -2.42 15.56 6.93
N ALA A 169 -1.80 16.47 6.18
CA ALA A 169 -0.56 16.17 5.47
C ALA A 169 0.56 15.81 6.44
N ASP A 170 0.72 16.57 7.52
CA ASP A 170 1.73 16.29 8.55
C ASP A 170 1.51 14.93 9.23
N TYR A 171 0.23 14.60 9.47
CA TYR A 171 -0.14 13.30 10.02
C TYR A 171 0.23 12.14 9.09
N ILE A 172 -0.10 12.25 7.80
CA ILE A 172 0.25 11.24 6.79
C ILE A 172 1.78 11.14 6.67
N LEU A 173 2.49 12.27 6.60
CA LEU A 173 3.95 12.31 6.54
C LEU A 173 4.60 11.66 7.77
N SER A 174 3.99 11.76 8.96
CA SER A 174 4.51 11.09 10.15
C SER A 174 4.48 9.56 10.01
N LEU A 175 3.42 8.99 9.44
CA LEU A 175 3.31 7.56 9.14
C LEU A 175 4.29 7.13 8.04
N VAL A 176 4.41 7.93 6.97
CA VAL A 176 5.38 7.68 5.90
C VAL A 176 6.81 7.66 6.44
N LYS A 177 7.15 8.58 7.34
CA LYS A 177 8.47 8.62 7.98
C LYS A 177 8.74 7.40 8.85
N GLU A 178 7.73 6.83 9.56
CA GLU A 178 7.91 5.56 10.25
C GLU A 178 8.34 4.45 9.29
N ILE A 179 7.69 4.37 8.13
CA ILE A 179 7.99 3.35 7.13
C ILE A 179 9.37 3.58 6.50
N VAL A 180 9.64 4.76 5.97
CA VAL A 180 10.89 5.06 5.24
C VAL A 180 12.13 4.98 6.14
N ASN A 181 12.00 5.39 7.40
CA ASN A 181 13.14 5.38 8.32
C ASN A 181 13.32 4.05 9.05
N GLY A 182 12.27 3.24 9.14
CA GLY A 182 12.27 1.99 9.92
C GLY A 182 12.43 0.72 9.10
N TYR A 183 12.26 0.79 7.77
CA TYR A 183 12.18 -0.39 6.92
C TYR A 183 12.95 -0.20 5.61
N ASP A 184 13.57 -1.27 5.14
CA ASP A 184 14.29 -1.34 3.85
C ASP A 184 13.30 -1.62 2.70
N ILE A 185 12.35 -0.71 2.49
CA ILE A 185 11.36 -0.82 1.42
C ILE A 185 11.90 -0.26 0.11
N ASP A 186 11.43 -0.79 -1.02
CA ASP A 186 11.82 -0.35 -2.35
C ASP A 186 10.96 0.83 -2.85
N GLY A 187 9.78 1.04 -2.26
CA GLY A 187 8.90 2.15 -2.62
C GLY A 187 7.65 2.26 -1.74
N ILE A 188 6.93 3.37 -1.93
CA ILE A 188 5.59 3.57 -1.33
C ILE A 188 4.59 3.77 -2.45
N HIS A 189 3.48 3.04 -2.38
CA HIS A 189 2.35 3.17 -3.28
C HIS A 189 1.18 3.80 -2.54
N PHE A 190 0.88 5.07 -2.83
CA PHE A 190 -0.26 5.76 -2.27
C PHE A 190 -1.54 5.38 -3.01
N ASP A 191 -2.53 4.91 -2.25
CA ASP A 191 -3.86 4.59 -2.73
C ASP A 191 -4.89 5.47 -2.02
N TYR A 192 -6.05 5.67 -2.66
CA TYR A 192 -7.12 6.53 -2.15
C TYR A 192 -6.63 7.93 -1.73
N ILE A 193 -5.65 8.48 -2.46
CA ILE A 193 -5.17 9.86 -2.32
C ILE A 193 -6.07 10.81 -3.11
N ARG A 194 -7.35 10.69 -2.89
CA ARG A 194 -8.42 11.44 -3.56
C ARG A 194 -9.61 11.64 -2.63
N TYR A 195 -10.45 12.59 -2.96
CA TYR A 195 -11.75 12.70 -2.33
C TYR A 195 -12.58 11.43 -2.53
N PRO A 196 -13.47 11.10 -1.57
CA PRO A 196 -14.39 9.97 -1.71
C PRO A 196 -15.39 10.21 -2.83
N GLU A 197 -16.13 9.16 -3.18
CA GLU A 197 -17.26 9.27 -4.11
C GLU A 197 -18.22 10.38 -3.66
N GLU A 198 -18.84 11.07 -4.64
CA GLU A 198 -19.67 12.25 -4.38
C GLU A 198 -18.93 13.40 -3.67
N ALA A 199 -17.69 13.67 -4.07
CA ALA A 199 -16.80 14.67 -3.46
C ALA A 199 -17.46 16.04 -3.22
N LYS A 200 -18.38 16.47 -4.09
CA LYS A 200 -19.11 17.74 -3.95
C LYS A 200 -19.96 17.83 -2.66
N LYS A 201 -20.27 16.70 -2.05
CA LYS A 201 -21.04 16.60 -0.79
C LYS A 201 -20.12 16.42 0.42
N PHE A 202 -18.82 16.35 0.23
CA PHE A 202 -17.88 16.20 1.34
C PHE A 202 -17.92 17.45 2.23
N PRO A 203 -17.94 17.30 3.58
CA PRO A 203 -18.24 18.39 4.49
C PRO A 203 -17.02 19.27 4.83
N ASP A 204 -16.25 19.69 3.83
CA ASP A 204 -15.06 20.55 3.97
C ASP A 204 -15.15 21.85 3.16
N LYS A 205 -16.31 22.21 2.63
CA LYS A 205 -16.50 23.34 1.70
C LYS A 205 -15.83 24.65 2.15
N ALA A 206 -15.81 24.92 3.45
CA ALA A 206 -15.17 26.12 3.99
C ALA A 206 -13.63 26.06 3.87
N LEU A 207 -13.04 24.86 3.97
CA LEU A 207 -11.60 24.64 3.84
C LEU A 207 -11.18 24.51 2.38
N TYR A 208 -12.02 23.90 1.55
CA TYR A 208 -11.80 23.73 0.12
C TYR A 208 -11.53 25.06 -0.59
N ASN A 209 -12.30 26.10 -0.25
CA ASN A 209 -12.13 27.44 -0.84
C ASN A 209 -10.78 28.11 -0.49
N ASN A 210 -10.08 27.60 0.53
CA ASN A 210 -8.79 28.12 0.98
C ASN A 210 -7.64 27.19 0.57
N CYS A 211 -7.92 26.05 -0.04
CA CYS A 211 -6.91 25.06 -0.40
C CYS A 211 -6.44 25.27 -1.85
N LEU A 212 -5.25 25.83 -2.01
CA LEU A 212 -4.62 26.07 -3.32
C LEU A 212 -4.25 24.79 -4.08
N LEU A 213 -4.36 23.60 -3.48
CA LEU A 213 -4.06 22.32 -4.11
C LEU A 213 -5.09 21.87 -5.15
N TYR A 214 -6.23 22.54 -5.25
CA TYR A 214 -7.36 22.18 -6.13
C TYR A 214 -7.70 23.25 -7.16
N THR A 215 -6.81 24.19 -7.40
CA THR A 215 -6.90 25.10 -8.56
C THR A 215 -6.23 24.45 -9.77
N SER A 216 -6.64 23.25 -10.12
CA SER A 216 -6.41 22.71 -11.45
C SER A 216 -7.69 22.87 -12.27
N PRO A 217 -7.62 23.44 -13.49
CA PRO A 217 -8.77 23.77 -14.31
C PRO A 217 -9.58 22.57 -14.72
#